data_2f6430a8fa54a7ae471bd99ad72e55a9
#
_entry.id   2f6430a8fa54a7ae471bd99ad72e55a9
#
_cell.length_a   1.000
_cell.length_b   1.000
_cell.length_c   1.000
_cell.angle_alpha   90.00
_cell.angle_beta   90.00
_cell.angle_gamma   90.00
#
_symmetry.space_group_name_H-M   'P 1'
#
loop_
_entity.id
_entity.type
_entity.pdbx_description
1 polymer ?
#
loop_
_entity_poly.entity_id
_entity_poly.type
_entity_poly.pdbx_seq_one_letter_code
_entity_poly.pdbx_strand_id
1 'polypeptide(L)'
;MLQTIDVGPTDPILMLLAQYHADPNPEKIDLGIGVYRDDKGRTPILKAVKQAEAHLLKHEHSKAYLGPAGDPTFNVLVTNLLFDDQLTREPSLSDTLCSLQTPGGTGALRVAGDLIAHANPHATLWLSNPPWVTHRPIFGSA
;
A
#
# COMPACT_ATOMS: atom_id res chain seq x y z
N MET A 1 -30.23 -3.73 -11.96
CA MET A 1 -28.89 -4.27 -11.76
C MET A 1 -28.16 -3.57 -10.61
N LEU A 2 -27.92 -2.25 -10.65
CA LEU A 2 -27.26 -1.54 -9.52
C LEU A 2 -28.16 -1.36 -8.28
N GLN A 3 -29.46 -1.48 -8.42
CA GLN A 3 -30.45 -1.37 -7.33
C GLN A 3 -30.40 -2.52 -6.32
N THR A 4 -29.69 -3.60 -6.64
CA THR A 4 -29.51 -4.76 -5.77
C THR A 4 -28.21 -4.71 -4.96
N ILE A 5 -27.44 -3.62 -5.08
CA ILE A 5 -26.21 -3.43 -4.33
C ILE A 5 -26.53 -2.72 -3.03
N ASP A 6 -26.34 -3.40 -1.92
CA ASP A 6 -26.48 -2.79 -0.62
C ASP A 6 -25.41 -1.72 -0.38
N VAL A 7 -25.79 -0.66 0.29
CA VAL A 7 -24.85 0.37 0.74
C VAL A 7 -23.95 -0.28 1.80
N GLY A 8 -22.66 -0.36 1.51
CA GLY A 8 -21.68 -0.89 2.47
C GLY A 8 -21.65 -0.07 3.76
N PRO A 9 -21.16 -0.65 4.87
CA PRO A 9 -21.03 0.06 6.15
C PRO A 9 -20.06 1.24 5.97
N THR A 10 -20.36 2.34 6.67
CA THR A 10 -19.47 3.52 6.72
C THR A 10 -18.10 3.11 7.30
N ASP A 11 -17.03 3.57 6.69
CA ASP A 11 -15.68 3.31 7.17
C ASP A 11 -15.50 3.89 8.58
N PRO A 12 -15.24 3.06 9.60
CA PRO A 12 -15.09 3.52 10.98
C PRO A 12 -13.89 4.46 11.19
N ILE A 13 -12.87 4.39 10.34
CA ILE A 13 -11.69 5.29 10.40
C ILE A 13 -12.10 6.70 9.95
N LEU A 14 -12.92 6.81 8.90
CA LEU A 14 -13.45 8.11 8.46
C LEU A 14 -14.40 8.71 9.50
N MET A 15 -15.17 7.89 10.21
CA MET A 15 -16.01 8.35 11.31
C MET A 15 -15.17 8.89 12.47
N LEU A 16 -14.09 8.20 12.86
CA LEU A 16 -13.16 8.67 13.89
C LEU A 16 -12.50 9.99 13.51
N LEU A 17 -12.11 10.15 12.26
CA LEU A 17 -11.52 11.40 11.77
C LEU A 17 -12.52 12.57 11.88
N ALA A 18 -13.77 12.34 11.52
CA ALA A 18 -14.84 13.35 11.65
C ALA A 18 -15.08 13.71 13.13
N GLN A 19 -15.10 12.73 14.04
CA GLN A 19 -15.22 12.97 15.48
C GLN A 19 -14.04 13.75 16.03
N TYR A 20 -12.81 13.38 15.63
CA TYR A 20 -11.60 14.12 16.01
C TYR A 20 -11.66 15.60 15.59
N HIS A 21 -12.12 15.88 14.36
CA HIS A 21 -12.26 17.26 13.91
C HIS A 21 -13.34 18.05 14.66
N ALA A 22 -14.42 17.38 15.05
CA ALA A 22 -15.53 17.98 15.79
C ALA A 22 -15.22 18.22 17.29
N ASP A 23 -14.26 17.52 17.85
CA ASP A 23 -13.86 17.66 19.26
C ASP A 23 -13.17 19.01 19.50
N PRO A 24 -13.67 19.87 20.41
CA PRO A 24 -13.07 21.17 20.71
C PRO A 24 -11.83 21.09 21.65
N ASN A 25 -11.48 19.92 22.17
CA ASN A 25 -10.36 19.77 23.09
C ASN A 25 -9.03 20.15 22.41
N PRO A 26 -8.28 21.16 22.89
CA PRO A 26 -7.01 21.57 22.31
C PRO A 26 -5.87 20.57 22.56
N GLU A 27 -6.00 19.70 23.55
CA GLU A 27 -5.00 18.68 23.91
C GLU A 27 -5.26 17.32 23.23
N LYS A 28 -6.22 17.25 22.29
CA LYS A 28 -6.53 16.02 21.59
C LYS A 28 -5.39 15.55 20.72
N ILE A 29 -5.19 14.22 20.64
CA ILE A 29 -4.15 13.58 19.85
C ILE A 29 -4.83 12.74 18.78
N ASP A 30 -4.47 12.95 17.50
CA ASP A 30 -4.97 12.16 16.38
C ASP A 30 -4.15 10.87 16.21
N LEU A 31 -4.77 9.74 16.54
CA LEU A 31 -4.24 8.40 16.33
C LEU A 31 -5.08 7.60 15.32
N GLY A 32 -5.98 8.26 14.60
CA GLY A 32 -6.94 7.61 13.70
C GLY A 32 -6.31 7.04 12.43
N ILE A 33 -5.26 7.68 11.91
CA ILE A 33 -4.57 7.23 10.69
C ILE A 33 -3.07 7.11 10.95
N GLY A 34 -2.51 5.96 10.55
CA GLY A 34 -1.07 5.68 10.65
C GLY A 34 -0.26 6.44 9.60
N VAL A 35 0.04 7.71 9.86
CA VAL A 35 0.92 8.56 9.05
C VAL A 35 2.02 9.15 9.92
N TYR A 36 3.19 9.41 9.33
CA TYR A 36 4.24 10.14 10.03
C TYR A 36 3.76 11.56 10.35
N ARG A 37 3.98 11.99 11.60
CA ARG A 37 3.74 13.37 12.06
C ARG A 37 4.99 13.92 12.73
N ASP A 38 5.32 15.17 12.44
CA ASP A 38 6.38 15.91 13.13
C ASP A 38 5.90 16.38 14.53
N ASP A 39 6.81 16.98 15.30
CA ASP A 39 6.53 17.49 16.65
C ASP A 39 5.42 18.57 16.70
N LYS A 40 5.01 19.08 15.56
CA LYS A 40 3.90 20.04 15.39
C LYS A 40 2.64 19.39 14.85
N GLY A 41 2.57 18.04 14.79
CA GLY A 41 1.44 17.28 14.29
C GLY A 41 1.24 17.34 12.77
N ARG A 42 2.21 17.83 11.99
CA ARG A 42 2.12 17.96 10.54
C ARG A 42 2.72 16.74 9.86
N THR A 43 2.21 16.40 8.69
CA THR A 43 2.78 15.37 7.80
C THR A 43 3.62 16.06 6.71
N PRO A 44 4.94 16.26 6.92
CA PRO A 44 5.79 16.94 5.95
C PRO A 44 6.09 16.03 4.76
N ILE A 45 6.24 16.63 3.59
CA ILE A 45 6.77 15.92 2.43
C ILE A 45 8.29 15.80 2.60
N LEU A 46 8.82 14.58 2.54
CA LEU A 46 10.25 14.34 2.67
C LEU A 46 11.02 15.03 1.54
N LYS A 47 12.21 15.54 1.86
CA LYS A 47 13.08 16.22 0.88
C LYS A 47 13.43 15.32 -0.30
N ALA A 48 13.68 14.03 -0.06
CA ALA A 48 13.95 13.06 -1.10
C ALA A 48 12.79 12.92 -2.10
N VAL A 49 11.53 12.93 -1.60
CA VAL A 49 10.35 12.90 -2.46
C VAL A 49 10.28 14.15 -3.33
N LYS A 50 10.50 15.34 -2.75
CA LYS A 50 10.51 16.61 -3.53
C LYS A 50 11.61 16.66 -4.57
N GLN A 51 12.77 16.10 -4.28
CA GLN A 51 13.86 16.00 -5.25
C GLN A 51 13.53 15.02 -6.38
N ALA A 52 12.91 13.87 -6.05
CA ALA A 52 12.47 12.90 -7.05
C ALA A 52 11.39 13.48 -7.98
N GLU A 53 10.37 14.17 -7.42
CA GLU A 53 9.33 14.85 -8.20
C GLU A 53 9.95 15.87 -9.19
N ALA A 54 10.88 16.70 -8.71
CA ALA A 54 11.57 17.69 -9.56
C ALA A 54 12.44 17.02 -10.64
N HIS A 55 13.08 15.90 -10.31
CA HIS A 55 13.86 15.12 -11.27
C HIS A 55 12.97 14.53 -12.37
N LEU A 56 11.86 13.89 -11.98
CA LEU A 56 10.89 13.32 -12.93
C LEU A 56 10.32 14.40 -13.85
N LEU A 57 9.90 15.54 -13.29
CA LEU A 57 9.37 16.65 -14.08
C LEU A 57 10.34 17.12 -15.16
N LYS A 58 11.65 17.11 -14.87
CA LYS A 58 12.70 17.58 -15.79
C LYS A 58 13.13 16.53 -16.81
N HIS A 59 13.16 15.24 -16.44
CA HIS A 59 13.83 14.20 -17.22
C HIS A 59 12.90 13.12 -17.77
N GLU A 60 11.65 13.08 -17.34
CA GLU A 60 10.69 12.14 -17.89
C GLU A 60 10.18 12.64 -19.24
N HIS A 61 10.47 11.87 -20.30
CA HIS A 61 10.13 12.26 -21.68
C HIS A 61 9.01 11.42 -22.29
N SER A 62 8.45 10.46 -21.56
CA SER A 62 7.42 9.56 -22.05
C SER A 62 6.45 9.15 -20.96
N LYS A 63 5.17 9.02 -21.32
CA LYS A 63 4.09 8.41 -20.53
C LYS A 63 3.60 7.12 -21.21
N ALA A 64 4.49 6.41 -21.88
CA ALA A 64 4.18 5.12 -22.47
C ALA A 64 3.73 4.11 -21.41
N TYR A 65 2.98 3.11 -21.83
CA TYR A 65 2.56 2.03 -20.97
C TYR A 65 3.77 1.27 -20.42
N LEU A 66 3.70 0.93 -19.13
CA LEU A 66 4.61 -0.03 -18.51
C LEU A 66 4.17 -1.46 -18.82
N GLY A 67 5.09 -2.41 -18.75
CA GLY A 67 4.76 -3.83 -18.80
C GLY A 67 3.95 -4.29 -17.58
N PRO A 68 3.40 -5.51 -17.59
CA PRO A 68 2.57 -6.03 -16.49
C PRO A 68 3.27 -6.06 -15.12
N ALA A 69 4.60 -6.14 -15.09
CA ALA A 69 5.39 -6.10 -13.86
C ALA A 69 5.63 -4.67 -13.33
N GLY A 70 5.23 -3.64 -14.07
CA GLY A 70 5.53 -2.24 -13.73
C GLY A 70 6.93 -1.81 -14.16
N ASP A 71 7.48 -0.78 -13.51
CA ASP A 71 8.83 -0.27 -13.78
C ASP A 71 9.90 -1.21 -13.20
N PRO A 72 10.82 -1.75 -14.03
CA PRO A 72 11.87 -2.66 -13.55
C PRO A 72 12.82 -2.03 -12.53
N THR A 73 13.14 -0.74 -12.71
CA THR A 73 14.03 -0.01 -11.79
C THR A 73 13.36 0.17 -10.43
N PHE A 74 12.06 0.51 -10.42
CA PHE A 74 11.28 0.58 -9.19
C PHE A 74 11.29 -0.78 -8.45
N ASN A 75 11.04 -1.87 -9.16
CA ASN A 75 11.02 -3.21 -8.58
C ASN A 75 12.36 -3.57 -7.94
N VAL A 76 13.48 -3.34 -8.64
CA VAL A 76 14.82 -3.59 -8.10
C VAL A 76 15.12 -2.73 -6.87
N LEU A 77 14.83 -1.43 -6.93
CA LEU A 77 15.12 -0.51 -5.83
C LEU A 77 14.30 -0.83 -4.57
N VAL A 78 13.03 -1.18 -4.73
CA VAL A 78 12.18 -1.58 -3.59
C VAL A 78 12.64 -2.91 -3.01
N THR A 79 12.99 -3.88 -3.85
CA THR A 79 13.51 -5.18 -3.40
C THR A 79 14.80 -4.99 -2.60
N ASN A 80 15.73 -4.19 -3.09
CA ASN A 80 16.98 -3.89 -2.38
C ASN A 80 16.75 -3.14 -1.06
N LEU A 81 15.78 -2.23 -1.04
CA LEU A 81 15.41 -1.51 0.18
C LEU A 81 14.87 -2.44 1.28
N LEU A 82 14.12 -3.49 0.89
CA LEU A 82 13.50 -4.43 1.83
C LEU A 82 14.45 -5.54 2.30
N PHE A 83 15.28 -6.05 1.41
CA PHE A 83 16.06 -7.28 1.64
C PHE A 83 17.56 -7.03 1.75
N ASP A 84 18.03 -5.79 1.67
CA ASP A 84 19.43 -5.42 1.51
C ASP A 84 20.04 -5.89 0.17
N ASP A 85 20.93 -5.06 -0.36
CA ASP A 85 21.60 -5.24 -1.65
C ASP A 85 22.50 -6.52 -1.66
N GLN A 86 23.01 -6.92 -0.50
CA GLN A 86 23.83 -8.12 -0.37
C GLN A 86 22.99 -9.41 -0.44
N LEU A 87 21.83 -9.41 0.21
CA LEU A 87 20.93 -10.57 0.20
C LEU A 87 20.32 -10.81 -1.18
N THR A 88 20.00 -9.75 -1.92
CA THR A 88 19.44 -9.88 -3.27
C THR A 88 20.44 -10.37 -4.31
N ARG A 89 21.76 -10.34 -4.00
CA ARG A 89 22.82 -10.91 -4.84
C ARG A 89 23.11 -12.39 -4.57
N GLU A 90 22.56 -12.95 -3.50
CA GLU A 90 22.65 -14.38 -3.23
C GLU A 90 21.85 -15.17 -4.28
N PRO A 91 22.45 -16.05 -5.09
CA PRO A 91 21.76 -16.76 -6.17
C PRO A 91 20.54 -17.54 -5.69
N SER A 92 20.62 -18.14 -4.49
CA SER A 92 19.53 -18.90 -3.89
C SER A 92 18.30 -18.05 -3.56
N LEU A 93 18.49 -16.76 -3.29
CA LEU A 93 17.40 -15.82 -3.01
C LEU A 93 16.93 -15.12 -4.27
N SER A 94 17.85 -14.67 -5.13
CA SER A 94 17.50 -13.95 -6.37
C SER A 94 16.61 -14.78 -7.28
N ASP A 95 16.82 -16.08 -7.35
CA ASP A 95 16.04 -17.01 -8.18
C ASP A 95 14.64 -17.28 -7.63
N THR A 96 14.39 -16.96 -6.37
CA THR A 96 13.08 -17.13 -5.70
C THR A 96 12.29 -15.83 -5.52
N LEU A 97 12.92 -14.67 -5.80
CA LEU A 97 12.28 -13.38 -5.65
C LEU A 97 11.61 -12.93 -6.96
N CYS A 98 10.35 -12.52 -6.85
CA CYS A 98 9.63 -11.86 -7.92
C CYS A 98 8.99 -10.58 -7.37
N SER A 99 9.24 -9.46 -8.03
CA SER A 99 8.71 -8.16 -7.63
C SER A 99 7.79 -7.59 -8.70
N LEU A 100 6.64 -7.09 -8.29
CA LEU A 100 5.64 -6.47 -9.15
C LEU A 100 5.25 -5.12 -8.58
N GLN A 101 5.24 -4.10 -9.44
CA GLN A 101 4.66 -2.81 -9.09
C GLN A 101 3.14 -2.87 -9.26
N THR A 102 2.42 -2.43 -8.24
CA THR A 102 0.95 -2.43 -8.21
C THR A 102 0.40 -1.06 -7.83
N PRO A 103 -0.87 -0.75 -8.10
CA PRO A 103 -1.48 0.51 -7.65
C PRO A 103 -1.71 0.48 -6.13
N GLY A 104 -0.62 0.75 -5.40
CA GLY A 104 -0.61 0.80 -3.93
C GLY A 104 -0.76 -0.56 -3.25
N GLY A 105 -0.84 -0.53 -1.89
CA GLY A 105 -0.94 -1.75 -1.08
C GLY A 105 -2.23 -2.55 -1.31
N THR A 106 -3.34 -1.88 -1.59
CA THR A 106 -4.61 -2.56 -1.93
C THR A 106 -4.47 -3.40 -3.19
N GLY A 107 -3.86 -2.84 -4.24
CA GLY A 107 -3.57 -3.59 -5.46
C GLY A 107 -2.60 -4.75 -5.23
N ALA A 108 -1.57 -4.54 -4.39
CA ALA A 108 -0.62 -5.60 -4.03
C ALA A 108 -1.30 -6.77 -3.32
N LEU A 109 -2.12 -6.47 -2.31
CA LEU A 109 -2.87 -7.50 -1.57
C LEU A 109 -3.87 -8.25 -2.45
N ARG A 110 -4.52 -7.56 -3.39
CA ARG A 110 -5.44 -8.19 -4.33
C ARG A 110 -4.70 -9.16 -5.26
N VAL A 111 -3.62 -8.73 -5.89
CA VAL A 111 -2.81 -9.59 -6.77
C VAL A 111 -2.23 -10.78 -6.01
N ALA A 112 -1.75 -10.56 -4.78
CA ALA A 112 -1.26 -11.65 -3.94
C ALA A 112 -2.39 -12.63 -3.57
N GLY A 113 -3.59 -12.14 -3.24
CA GLY A 113 -4.76 -12.96 -2.94
C GLY A 113 -5.15 -13.84 -4.13
N ASP A 114 -5.27 -13.25 -5.32
CA ASP A 114 -5.58 -13.98 -6.56
C ASP A 114 -4.53 -15.04 -6.88
N LEU A 115 -3.23 -14.71 -6.72
CA LEU A 115 -2.14 -15.66 -6.95
C LEU A 115 -2.21 -16.85 -5.99
N ILE A 116 -2.41 -16.58 -4.70
CA ILE A 116 -2.50 -17.63 -3.67
C ILE A 116 -3.72 -18.51 -3.92
N ALA A 117 -4.89 -17.92 -4.18
CA ALA A 117 -6.11 -18.68 -4.46
C ALA A 117 -5.99 -19.54 -5.72
N HIS A 118 -5.31 -19.03 -6.77
CA HIS A 118 -5.03 -19.79 -7.98
C HIS A 118 -4.07 -20.96 -7.73
N ALA A 119 -3.04 -20.75 -6.93
CA ALA A 119 -2.06 -21.78 -6.59
C ALA A 119 -2.62 -22.84 -5.63
N ASN A 120 -3.44 -22.42 -4.66
CA ASN A 120 -4.09 -23.30 -3.69
C ASN A 120 -5.46 -22.76 -3.27
N PRO A 121 -6.56 -23.24 -3.87
CA PRO A 121 -7.92 -22.83 -3.54
C PRO A 121 -8.35 -23.07 -2.06
N HIS A 122 -7.59 -23.87 -1.34
CA HIS A 122 -7.83 -24.17 0.08
C HIS A 122 -6.87 -23.43 1.03
N ALA A 123 -6.13 -22.43 0.52
CA ALA A 123 -5.22 -21.65 1.33
C ALA A 123 -5.95 -20.93 2.47
N THR A 124 -5.34 -20.92 3.65
CA THR A 124 -5.86 -20.19 4.80
C THR A 124 -5.06 -18.92 5.03
N LEU A 125 -5.75 -17.79 5.05
CA LEU A 125 -5.17 -16.50 5.38
C LEU A 125 -5.41 -16.17 6.86
N TRP A 126 -4.35 -15.92 7.61
CA TRP A 126 -4.41 -15.49 9.00
C TRP A 126 -4.35 -13.96 9.06
N LEU A 127 -5.30 -13.36 9.77
CA LEU A 127 -5.37 -11.92 9.99
C LEU A 127 -5.19 -11.63 11.49
N SER A 128 -4.53 -10.50 11.80
CA SER A 128 -4.49 -9.99 13.18
C SER A 128 -5.88 -9.60 13.66
N ASN A 129 -6.02 -9.47 14.98
CA ASN A 129 -7.24 -8.94 15.57
C ASN A 129 -6.88 -7.76 16.50
N PRO A 130 -7.31 -6.53 16.19
CA PRO A 130 -8.11 -6.12 15.02
C PRO A 130 -7.29 -6.14 13.71
N PRO A 131 -7.92 -6.47 12.57
CA PRO A 131 -7.30 -6.34 11.24
C PRO A 131 -7.55 -4.94 10.69
N TRP A 132 -6.82 -4.56 9.64
CA TRP A 132 -7.26 -3.46 8.80
C TRP A 132 -8.59 -3.83 8.13
N VAL A 133 -9.56 -2.91 8.17
CA VAL A 133 -10.94 -3.17 7.73
C VAL A 133 -11.06 -3.69 6.30
N THR A 134 -10.12 -3.31 5.44
CA THR A 134 -10.12 -3.65 4.01
C THR A 134 -9.50 -5.03 3.72
N HIS A 135 -8.79 -5.66 4.66
CA HIS A 135 -8.22 -6.99 4.43
C HIS A 135 -9.29 -8.02 4.05
N ARG A 136 -10.38 -8.10 4.83
CA ARG A 136 -11.45 -9.09 4.59
C ARG A 136 -12.11 -8.94 3.22
N PRO A 137 -12.54 -7.74 2.77
CA PRO A 137 -13.13 -7.57 1.43
C PRO A 137 -12.13 -7.86 0.30
N ILE A 138 -10.85 -7.49 0.44
CA ILE A 138 -9.84 -7.76 -0.58
C ILE A 138 -9.66 -9.26 -0.81
N PHE A 139 -9.38 -10.01 0.26
CA PHE A 139 -9.10 -11.44 0.15
C PHE A 139 -10.36 -12.28 0.00
N GLY A 140 -11.51 -11.84 0.53
CA GLY A 140 -12.78 -12.54 0.35
C GLY A 140 -13.34 -12.47 -1.07
N SER A 141 -12.78 -11.61 -1.92
CA SER A 141 -13.14 -11.49 -3.34
C SER A 141 -12.11 -12.18 -4.26
N ALA A 142 -10.99 -12.68 -3.74
CA ALA A 142 -10.01 -13.49 -4.45
C ALA A 142 -10.38 -14.97 -4.37
#